data_49b170c2591f8a704d1a8244fe0a9f95
#
_entry.id   49b170c2591f8a704d1a8244fe0a9f95
#
_cell.length_a   1.000
_cell.length_b   1.000
_cell.length_c   1.000
_cell.angle_alpha   90.00
_cell.angle_beta   90.00
_cell.angle_gamma   90.00
#
_symmetry.space_group_name_H-M   'P 1'
#
loop_
_entity.id
_entity.type
_entity.pdbx_description
1 polymer ?
#
loop_
_entity_poly.entity_id
_entity_poly.type
_entity_poly.pdbx_seq_one_letter_code
_entity_poly.pdbx_strand_id
1 'polypeptide(L)'
;MRLSHVGGNTVGRILEGIDLGYTYPNGYKVFDHVNIETYNNELIAIIGPSGIGKSTLLRILGGFVKPDHGEVRLLGKKITQPTPKIALIHQSIVTFPWFTALENVKLGLKYKKLPKEKEDEIARKMLDLVGLSGFEDFYPKQMSGGMRQRVAIARALAADPVVLLMDEPFAHLDELTAEGLRREIYSILFNQGTSLRSAVLVSHNLNEVLELADRVYVLNGRPASVVGEVKIELDRPRKPKDDRFQAYLDQLYSLLTPVEKSVEQKDRGKQDV
;
A
#
# COMPACT_ATOMS: atom_id res chain seq x y z
N MET A 1 -26.61 19.07 12.66
CA MET A 1 -26.14 20.17 11.81
C MET A 1 -25.42 19.53 10.63
N ARG A 2 -26.05 19.51 9.43
CA ARG A 2 -25.51 18.82 8.26
C ARG A 2 -24.45 19.72 7.62
N LEU A 3 -23.19 19.25 7.62
CA LEU A 3 -22.15 19.88 6.81
C LEU A 3 -22.30 19.39 5.36
N SER A 4 -22.82 20.29 4.54
CA SER A 4 -22.88 20.16 3.08
C SER A 4 -21.47 20.14 2.50
N HIS A 5 -21.05 19.01 1.94
CA HIS A 5 -19.86 18.95 1.08
C HIS A 5 -20.17 19.64 -0.25
N VAL A 6 -19.78 20.89 -0.33
CA VAL A 6 -19.73 21.68 -1.56
C VAL A 6 -18.51 21.21 -2.36
N GLY A 7 -18.71 21.00 -3.68
CA GLY A 7 -17.73 20.51 -4.64
C GLY A 7 -16.35 21.16 -4.52
N GLY A 8 -15.40 20.42 -3.95
CA GLY A 8 -13.99 20.79 -3.85
C GLY A 8 -13.22 20.23 -5.05
N ASN A 9 -12.47 21.09 -5.70
CA ASN A 9 -11.56 20.86 -6.82
C ASN A 9 -10.88 19.49 -6.80
N THR A 10 -11.11 18.70 -7.86
CA THR A 10 -10.41 17.43 -8.15
C THR A 10 -8.94 17.64 -8.59
N VAL A 11 -8.39 18.82 -8.38
CA VAL A 11 -7.01 19.16 -8.74
C VAL A 11 -6.05 18.47 -7.78
N GLY A 12 -5.39 17.42 -8.28
CA GLY A 12 -4.31 16.75 -7.57
C GLY A 12 -4.57 15.33 -7.06
N ARG A 13 -5.82 14.83 -7.06
CA ARG A 13 -6.11 13.44 -6.65
C ARG A 13 -5.67 12.45 -7.73
N ILE A 14 -4.93 11.45 -7.31
CA ILE A 14 -4.39 10.42 -8.20
C ILE A 14 -5.25 9.15 -8.17
N LEU A 15 -5.49 8.61 -6.97
CA LEU A 15 -6.34 7.44 -6.74
C LEU A 15 -7.38 7.79 -5.68
N GLU A 16 -8.64 7.42 -5.94
CA GLU A 16 -9.74 7.65 -5.02
C GLU A 16 -10.54 6.35 -4.87
N GLY A 17 -10.80 5.94 -3.63
CA GLY A 17 -11.83 4.98 -3.26
C GLY A 17 -12.95 5.74 -2.58
N ILE A 18 -14.14 5.74 -3.18
CA ILE A 18 -15.27 6.57 -2.76
C ILE A 18 -16.40 5.66 -2.28
N ASP A 19 -16.76 5.80 -1.00
CA ASP A 19 -17.89 5.10 -0.38
C ASP A 19 -17.84 3.58 -0.58
N LEU A 20 -16.64 2.98 -0.40
CA LEU A 20 -16.41 1.59 -0.68
C LEU A 20 -17.01 0.68 0.39
N GLY A 21 -17.78 -0.33 -0.04
CA GLY A 21 -18.25 -1.43 0.79
C GLY A 21 -17.98 -2.78 0.13
N TYR A 22 -17.69 -3.79 0.96
CA TYR A 22 -17.41 -5.13 0.48
C TYR A 22 -17.79 -6.22 1.49
N THR A 23 -18.43 -7.26 0.99
CA THR A 23 -18.86 -8.46 1.71
C THR A 23 -18.28 -9.69 1.02
N TYR A 24 -17.66 -10.61 1.76
CA TYR A 24 -17.22 -11.87 1.19
C TYR A 24 -18.42 -12.77 0.80
N PRO A 25 -18.25 -13.73 -0.13
CA PRO A 25 -19.31 -14.64 -0.55
C PRO A 25 -19.98 -15.44 0.58
N ASN A 26 -19.29 -15.59 1.72
CA ASN A 26 -19.82 -16.24 2.92
C ASN A 26 -20.71 -15.31 3.78
N GLY A 27 -21.02 -14.11 3.31
CA GLY A 27 -21.85 -13.13 4.02
C GLY A 27 -21.11 -12.26 5.04
N TYR A 28 -19.80 -12.43 5.22
CA TYR A 28 -19.01 -11.60 6.13
C TYR A 28 -18.76 -10.21 5.53
N LYS A 29 -19.37 -9.17 6.11
CA LYS A 29 -19.17 -7.76 5.72
C LYS A 29 -17.81 -7.29 6.22
N VAL A 30 -16.89 -7.05 5.30
CA VAL A 30 -15.48 -6.72 5.59
C VAL A 30 -15.36 -5.26 6.03
N PHE A 31 -15.87 -4.35 5.21
CA PHE A 31 -15.88 -2.91 5.49
C PHE A 31 -17.06 -2.23 4.81
N ASP A 32 -17.37 -1.03 5.28
CA ASP A 32 -18.49 -0.23 4.80
C ASP A 32 -18.14 1.25 4.82
N HIS A 33 -18.60 1.98 3.80
CA HIS A 33 -18.44 3.42 3.67
C HIS A 33 -16.98 3.91 3.80
N VAL A 34 -16.01 3.12 3.28
CA VAL A 34 -14.60 3.46 3.32
C VAL A 34 -14.27 4.47 2.23
N ASN A 35 -13.66 5.60 2.63
CA ASN A 35 -13.15 6.62 1.73
C ASN A 35 -11.63 6.73 1.89
N ILE A 36 -10.89 6.66 0.78
CA ILE A 36 -9.43 6.78 0.74
C ILE A 36 -9.05 7.54 -0.52
N GLU A 37 -8.10 8.45 -0.40
CA GLU A 37 -7.58 9.20 -1.54
C GLU A 37 -6.07 9.38 -1.46
N THR A 38 -5.42 9.49 -2.62
CA THR A 38 -3.99 9.83 -2.71
C THR A 38 -3.80 11.05 -3.60
N TYR A 39 -2.77 11.81 -3.29
CA TYR A 39 -2.37 12.98 -4.06
C TYR A 39 -1.05 12.76 -4.81
N ASN A 40 -0.69 13.74 -5.65
CA ASN A 40 0.57 13.69 -6.38
C ASN A 40 1.77 13.77 -5.43
N ASN A 41 2.78 12.92 -5.67
CA ASN A 41 3.97 12.78 -4.84
C ASN A 41 3.65 12.41 -3.38
N GLU A 42 2.64 11.57 -3.16
CA GLU A 42 2.22 11.15 -1.84
C GLU A 42 2.33 9.62 -1.69
N LEU A 43 2.88 9.17 -0.57
CA LEU A 43 2.77 7.80 -0.10
C LEU A 43 1.82 7.78 1.10
N ILE A 44 0.68 7.11 0.96
CA ILE A 44 -0.21 6.85 2.07
C ILE A 44 0.00 5.45 2.63
N ALA A 45 -0.24 5.27 3.93
CA ALA A 45 -0.31 3.96 4.53
C ALA A 45 -1.73 3.62 4.99
N ILE A 46 -2.09 2.34 4.94
CA ILE A 46 -3.31 1.78 5.51
C ILE A 46 -2.90 0.80 6.60
N ILE A 47 -3.27 1.11 7.83
CA ILE A 47 -2.99 0.26 8.99
C ILE A 47 -4.30 -0.22 9.64
N GLY A 48 -4.20 -1.25 10.46
CA GLY A 48 -5.34 -1.82 11.17
C GLY A 48 -5.05 -3.23 11.65
N PRO A 49 -5.88 -3.83 12.51
CA PRO A 49 -5.72 -5.20 12.99
C PRO A 49 -5.57 -6.23 11.87
N SER A 50 -4.95 -7.36 12.18
CA SER A 50 -4.85 -8.47 11.24
C SER A 50 -6.25 -8.97 10.87
N GLY A 51 -6.47 -9.31 9.58
CA GLY A 51 -7.77 -9.78 9.09
C GLY A 51 -8.85 -8.70 8.93
N ILE A 52 -8.57 -7.41 9.18
CA ILE A 52 -9.55 -6.32 9.09
C ILE A 52 -9.98 -5.99 7.63
N GLY A 53 -9.29 -6.52 6.63
CA GLY A 53 -9.63 -6.29 5.22
C GLY A 53 -8.68 -5.38 4.44
N LYS A 54 -7.51 -5.01 4.98
CA LYS A 54 -6.52 -4.12 4.31
C LYS A 54 -6.13 -4.61 2.92
N SER A 55 -5.74 -5.87 2.79
CA SER A 55 -5.37 -6.48 1.49
C SER A 55 -6.54 -6.54 0.52
N THR A 56 -7.77 -6.73 1.02
CA THR A 56 -8.98 -6.71 0.21
C THR A 56 -9.26 -5.31 -0.31
N LEU A 57 -9.14 -4.29 0.55
CA LEU A 57 -9.28 -2.89 0.16
C LEU A 57 -8.22 -2.51 -0.89
N LEU A 58 -6.96 -2.93 -0.71
CA LEU A 58 -5.90 -2.68 -1.67
C LEU A 58 -6.21 -3.30 -3.04
N ARG A 59 -6.76 -4.52 -3.07
CA ARG A 59 -7.19 -5.18 -4.32
C ARG A 59 -8.37 -4.46 -4.98
N ILE A 60 -9.30 -3.91 -4.21
CA ILE A 60 -10.39 -3.09 -4.74
C ILE A 60 -9.85 -1.79 -5.33
N LEU A 61 -8.94 -1.11 -4.65
CA LEU A 61 -8.26 0.10 -5.16
C LEU A 61 -7.51 -0.18 -6.47
N GLY A 62 -6.98 -1.40 -6.63
CA GLY A 62 -6.32 -1.85 -7.87
C GLY A 62 -7.27 -2.29 -9.00
N GLY A 63 -8.58 -2.38 -8.73
CA GLY A 63 -9.57 -2.89 -9.68
C GLY A 63 -9.55 -4.42 -9.85
N PHE A 64 -8.84 -5.16 -8.95
CA PHE A 64 -8.79 -6.63 -8.98
C PHE A 64 -10.01 -7.28 -8.34
N VAL A 65 -10.69 -6.57 -7.43
CA VAL A 65 -11.93 -6.99 -6.79
C VAL A 65 -12.95 -5.86 -6.96
N LYS A 66 -14.16 -6.23 -7.33
CA LYS A 66 -15.26 -5.26 -7.48
C LYS A 66 -15.89 -5.02 -6.10
N PRO A 67 -16.06 -3.77 -5.65
CA PRO A 67 -16.81 -3.46 -4.43
C PRO A 67 -18.30 -3.74 -4.61
N ASP A 68 -19.03 -3.98 -3.51
CA ASP A 68 -20.50 -4.14 -3.53
C ASP A 68 -21.17 -2.80 -3.83
N HIS A 69 -20.65 -1.72 -3.25
CA HIS A 69 -21.05 -0.34 -3.54
C HIS A 69 -19.84 0.59 -3.50
N GLY A 70 -20.05 1.81 -3.97
CA GLY A 70 -18.98 2.78 -4.16
C GLY A 70 -18.24 2.62 -5.48
N GLU A 71 -17.18 3.35 -5.63
CA GLU A 71 -16.35 3.29 -6.84
C GLU A 71 -14.90 3.68 -6.59
N VAL A 72 -14.03 3.21 -7.51
CA VAL A 72 -12.62 3.62 -7.53
C VAL A 72 -12.38 4.49 -8.76
N ARG A 73 -11.63 5.59 -8.57
CA ARG A 73 -11.20 6.49 -9.64
C ARG A 73 -9.69 6.61 -9.69
N LEU A 74 -9.15 6.57 -10.89
CA LEU A 74 -7.75 6.85 -11.18
C LEU A 74 -7.68 8.10 -12.07
N LEU A 75 -7.00 9.14 -11.61
CA LEU A 75 -6.94 10.44 -12.32
C LEU A 75 -8.33 10.94 -12.72
N GLY A 76 -9.29 10.88 -11.80
CA GLY A 76 -10.69 11.27 -11.97
C GLY A 76 -11.55 10.33 -12.82
N LYS A 77 -10.98 9.28 -13.42
CA LYS A 77 -11.71 8.31 -14.25
C LYS A 77 -12.02 7.04 -13.45
N LYS A 78 -13.29 6.63 -13.44
CA LYS A 78 -13.72 5.37 -12.81
C LYS A 78 -13.00 4.18 -13.45
N ILE A 79 -12.49 3.29 -12.60
CA ILE A 79 -11.93 2.00 -13.01
C ILE A 79 -12.83 0.86 -12.53
N THR A 80 -13.00 -0.16 -13.37
CA THR A 80 -13.85 -1.34 -13.08
C THR A 80 -13.09 -2.66 -13.27
N GLN A 81 -11.84 -2.56 -13.70
CA GLN A 81 -10.95 -3.69 -13.97
C GLN A 81 -9.48 -3.27 -13.80
N PRO A 82 -8.55 -4.21 -13.62
CA PRO A 82 -7.12 -3.91 -13.53
C PRO A 82 -6.61 -3.12 -14.74
N THR A 83 -5.71 -2.18 -14.48
CA THR A 83 -5.08 -1.35 -15.50
C THR A 83 -3.57 -1.34 -15.31
N PRO A 84 -2.75 -1.32 -16.39
CA PRO A 84 -1.30 -1.21 -16.28
C PRO A 84 -0.80 0.05 -15.54
N LYS A 85 -1.67 1.06 -15.39
CA LYS A 85 -1.37 2.28 -14.62
C LYS A 85 -1.33 2.07 -13.11
N ILE A 86 -1.79 0.92 -12.62
CA ILE A 86 -1.74 0.53 -11.21
C ILE A 86 -0.97 -0.78 -11.12
N ALA A 87 0.16 -0.78 -10.43
CA ALA A 87 0.90 -2.00 -10.12
C ALA A 87 0.65 -2.43 -8.68
N LEU A 88 0.57 -3.74 -8.44
CA LEU A 88 0.39 -4.34 -7.12
C LEU A 88 1.56 -5.24 -6.78
N ILE A 89 2.22 -4.95 -5.66
CA ILE A 89 3.20 -5.83 -5.02
C ILE A 89 2.47 -6.60 -3.93
N HIS A 90 2.46 -7.92 -4.04
CA HIS A 90 1.81 -8.81 -3.08
C HIS A 90 2.71 -9.11 -1.88
N GLN A 91 2.13 -9.43 -0.75
CA GLN A 91 2.79 -9.91 0.47
C GLN A 91 3.65 -11.15 0.20
N SER A 92 3.11 -12.13 -0.53
CA SER A 92 3.89 -13.28 -0.97
C SER A 92 4.79 -12.91 -2.14
N ILE A 93 6.07 -13.27 -2.05
CA ILE A 93 7.04 -13.03 -3.11
C ILE A 93 6.69 -13.88 -4.32
N VAL A 94 6.01 -13.29 -5.31
CA VAL A 94 5.60 -13.97 -6.53
C VAL A 94 6.66 -13.73 -7.62
N THR A 95 7.64 -14.64 -7.70
CA THR A 95 8.52 -14.77 -8.88
C THR A 95 8.21 -16.10 -9.57
N PHE A 96 8.27 -16.11 -10.90
CA PHE A 96 8.06 -17.32 -11.69
C PHE A 96 9.36 -18.14 -11.67
N PRO A 97 9.36 -19.35 -11.09
CA PRO A 97 10.60 -20.09 -10.81
C PRO A 97 11.32 -20.60 -12.06
N TRP A 98 10.62 -20.69 -13.18
CA TRP A 98 11.13 -21.10 -14.49
C TRP A 98 11.68 -19.94 -15.36
N PHE A 99 11.57 -18.71 -14.89
CA PHE A 99 12.12 -17.52 -15.53
C PHE A 99 13.30 -16.97 -14.73
N THR A 100 14.29 -16.42 -15.45
CA THR A 100 15.38 -15.65 -14.84
C THR A 100 14.87 -14.34 -14.23
N ALA A 101 15.71 -13.59 -13.51
CA ALA A 101 15.38 -12.26 -13.00
C ALA A 101 14.92 -11.33 -14.13
N LEU A 102 15.70 -11.28 -15.22
CA LEU A 102 15.40 -10.45 -16.38
C LEU A 102 14.04 -10.82 -16.99
N GLU A 103 13.81 -12.11 -17.22
CA GLU A 103 12.55 -12.60 -17.78
C GLU A 103 11.35 -12.32 -16.86
N ASN A 104 11.52 -12.46 -15.55
CA ASN A 104 10.49 -12.07 -14.57
C ASN A 104 10.13 -10.58 -14.69
N VAL A 105 11.12 -9.69 -14.82
CA VAL A 105 10.88 -8.25 -14.97
C VAL A 105 10.20 -7.95 -16.31
N LYS A 106 10.60 -8.60 -17.39
CA LYS A 106 10.00 -8.45 -18.73
C LYS A 106 8.50 -8.78 -18.75
N LEU A 107 7.99 -9.61 -17.85
CA LEU A 107 6.54 -9.85 -17.73
C LEU A 107 5.76 -8.56 -17.47
N GLY A 108 6.33 -7.60 -16.74
CA GLY A 108 5.71 -6.29 -16.52
C GLY A 108 5.56 -5.44 -17.79
N LEU A 109 6.30 -5.80 -18.87
CA LEU A 109 6.31 -5.07 -20.14
C LEU A 109 5.36 -5.67 -21.19
N LYS A 110 4.84 -6.88 -20.97
CA LYS A 110 4.10 -7.65 -21.99
C LYS A 110 2.94 -6.88 -22.64
N TYR A 111 2.27 -6.03 -21.89
CA TYR A 111 1.16 -5.22 -22.42
C TYR A 111 1.61 -4.10 -23.39
N LYS A 112 2.89 -3.68 -23.31
CA LYS A 112 3.46 -2.59 -24.13
C LYS A 112 3.78 -3.03 -25.55
N LYS A 113 3.88 -4.35 -25.82
CA LYS A 113 4.22 -4.94 -27.12
C LYS A 113 5.47 -4.31 -27.75
N LEU A 114 6.52 -4.17 -26.94
CA LEU A 114 7.80 -3.57 -27.37
C LEU A 114 8.66 -4.57 -28.16
N PRO A 115 9.61 -4.09 -29.01
CA PRO A 115 10.68 -4.92 -29.54
C PRO A 115 11.51 -5.55 -28.43
N LYS A 116 12.07 -6.75 -28.66
CA LYS A 116 12.80 -7.53 -27.65
C LYS A 116 13.96 -6.76 -27.04
N GLU A 117 14.70 -6.05 -27.87
CA GLU A 117 15.86 -5.24 -27.48
C GLU A 117 15.45 -4.14 -26.50
N LYS A 118 14.29 -3.53 -26.73
CA LYS A 118 13.73 -2.48 -25.84
C LYS A 118 13.19 -3.06 -24.54
N GLU A 119 12.58 -4.25 -24.58
CA GLU A 119 12.18 -4.97 -23.36
C GLU A 119 13.40 -5.28 -22.50
N ASP A 120 14.50 -5.76 -23.11
CA ASP A 120 15.73 -6.08 -22.41
C ASP A 120 16.38 -4.84 -21.78
N GLU A 121 16.46 -3.73 -22.51
CA GLU A 121 16.99 -2.45 -22.02
C GLU A 121 16.21 -1.98 -20.78
N ILE A 122 14.88 -1.95 -20.86
CA ILE A 122 14.02 -1.48 -19.74
C ILE A 122 14.13 -2.44 -18.57
N ALA A 123 14.10 -3.74 -18.79
CA ALA A 123 14.16 -4.72 -17.71
C ALA A 123 15.51 -4.67 -16.98
N ARG A 124 16.64 -4.52 -17.69
CA ARG A 124 17.96 -4.33 -17.09
C ARG A 124 18.02 -3.05 -16.26
N LYS A 125 17.49 -1.94 -16.80
CA LYS A 125 17.39 -0.68 -16.05
C LYS A 125 16.57 -0.82 -14.76
N MET A 126 15.49 -1.61 -14.77
CA MET A 126 14.69 -1.84 -13.57
C MET A 126 15.41 -2.73 -12.56
N LEU A 127 16.20 -3.72 -13.02
CA LEU A 127 17.03 -4.54 -12.14
C LEU A 127 18.16 -3.71 -11.51
N ASP A 128 18.80 -2.84 -12.29
CA ASP A 128 19.80 -1.90 -11.79
C ASP A 128 19.23 -0.98 -10.70
N LEU A 129 18.03 -0.43 -10.96
CA LEU A 129 17.31 0.46 -10.03
C LEU A 129 17.04 -0.18 -8.67
N VAL A 130 16.86 -1.50 -8.61
CA VAL A 130 16.66 -2.24 -7.35
C VAL A 130 17.95 -2.94 -6.85
N GLY A 131 19.11 -2.56 -7.37
CA GLY A 131 20.42 -3.07 -6.94
C GLY A 131 20.66 -4.54 -7.29
N LEU A 132 20.17 -5.00 -8.44
CA LEU A 132 20.32 -6.37 -8.94
C LEU A 132 21.11 -6.43 -10.27
N SER A 133 21.96 -5.44 -10.57
CA SER A 133 22.91 -5.51 -11.69
C SER A 133 23.85 -6.70 -11.52
N GLY A 134 24.05 -7.49 -12.59
CA GLY A 134 24.85 -8.71 -12.59
C GLY A 134 24.11 -9.98 -12.15
N PHE A 135 22.80 -9.86 -11.77
CA PHE A 135 21.97 -11.01 -11.39
C PHE A 135 20.85 -11.31 -12.39
N GLU A 136 20.93 -10.75 -13.59
CA GLU A 136 19.89 -10.81 -14.63
C GLU A 136 19.53 -12.24 -15.03
N ASP A 137 20.52 -13.11 -15.11
CA ASP A 137 20.41 -14.51 -15.56
C ASP A 137 20.15 -15.50 -14.42
N PHE A 138 20.04 -15.01 -13.18
CA PHE A 138 19.77 -15.87 -12.01
C PHE A 138 18.29 -16.28 -11.98
N TYR A 139 18.06 -17.55 -11.68
CA TYR A 139 16.73 -18.08 -11.39
C TYR A 139 16.34 -17.84 -9.93
N PRO A 140 15.05 -17.76 -9.61
CA PRO A 140 14.57 -17.55 -8.23
C PRO A 140 15.13 -18.50 -7.18
N LYS A 141 15.42 -19.76 -7.56
CA LYS A 141 16.06 -20.76 -6.68
C LYS A 141 17.50 -20.41 -6.26
N GLN A 142 18.17 -19.55 -7.02
CA GLN A 142 19.55 -19.11 -6.78
C GLN A 142 19.59 -17.78 -5.99
N MET A 143 18.43 -17.21 -5.66
CA MET A 143 18.28 -15.89 -5.05
C MET A 143 17.84 -15.99 -3.59
N SER A 144 18.29 -15.03 -2.78
CA SER A 144 17.73 -14.82 -1.44
C SER A 144 16.27 -14.33 -1.49
N GLY A 145 15.57 -14.37 -0.35
CA GLY A 145 14.22 -13.79 -0.25
C GLY A 145 14.17 -12.32 -0.66
N GLY A 146 15.13 -11.53 -0.17
CA GLY A 146 15.26 -10.11 -0.51
C GLY A 146 15.51 -9.86 -2.00
N MET A 147 16.37 -10.66 -2.64
CA MET A 147 16.60 -10.55 -4.08
C MET A 147 15.32 -10.85 -4.88
N ARG A 148 14.59 -11.90 -4.52
CA ARG A 148 13.29 -12.22 -5.15
C ARG A 148 12.27 -11.09 -5.00
N GLN A 149 12.22 -10.45 -3.81
CA GLN A 149 11.35 -9.31 -3.56
C GLN A 149 11.72 -8.12 -4.45
N ARG A 150 13.01 -7.82 -4.59
CA ARG A 150 13.51 -6.76 -5.49
C ARG A 150 13.17 -7.06 -6.95
N VAL A 151 13.23 -8.31 -7.40
CA VAL A 151 12.76 -8.72 -8.74
C VAL A 151 11.25 -8.45 -8.92
N ALA A 152 10.43 -8.76 -7.91
CA ALA A 152 8.99 -8.49 -7.96
C ALA A 152 8.69 -6.98 -8.04
N ILE A 153 9.45 -6.15 -7.32
CA ILE A 153 9.36 -4.69 -7.38
C ILE A 153 9.81 -4.17 -8.75
N ALA A 154 10.96 -4.63 -9.27
CA ALA A 154 11.44 -4.27 -10.60
C ALA A 154 10.41 -4.58 -11.69
N ARG A 155 9.76 -5.75 -11.60
CA ARG A 155 8.65 -6.14 -12.49
C ARG A 155 7.47 -5.19 -12.40
N ALA A 156 7.07 -4.80 -11.20
CA ALA A 156 5.97 -3.86 -10.98
C ALA A 156 6.29 -2.47 -11.58
N LEU A 157 7.51 -1.99 -11.39
CA LEU A 157 8.00 -0.71 -11.91
C LEU A 157 8.20 -0.71 -13.42
N ALA A 158 8.57 -1.86 -14.03
CA ALA A 158 8.71 -2.00 -15.48
C ALA A 158 7.41 -1.67 -16.22
N ALA A 159 6.26 -1.90 -15.60
CA ALA A 159 4.98 -1.47 -16.13
C ALA A 159 4.85 0.06 -16.27
N ASP A 160 5.74 0.83 -15.63
CA ASP A 160 5.67 2.30 -15.57
C ASP A 160 4.31 2.80 -15.03
N PRO A 161 3.93 2.35 -13.82
CA PRO A 161 2.62 2.65 -13.26
C PRO A 161 2.53 4.10 -12.78
N VAL A 162 1.29 4.61 -12.69
CA VAL A 162 0.97 5.89 -12.05
C VAL A 162 0.82 5.72 -10.54
N VAL A 163 0.33 4.54 -10.10
CA VAL A 163 0.12 4.19 -8.68
C VAL A 163 0.77 2.86 -8.37
N LEU A 164 1.51 2.80 -7.26
CA LEU A 164 2.07 1.57 -6.71
C LEU A 164 1.29 1.16 -5.46
N LEU A 165 0.66 0.00 -5.50
CA LEU A 165 0.01 -0.62 -4.35
C LEU A 165 0.95 -1.66 -3.76
N MET A 166 1.15 -1.65 -2.44
CA MET A 166 2.10 -2.52 -1.75
C MET A 166 1.41 -3.19 -0.55
N ASP A 167 1.27 -4.51 -0.61
CA ASP A 167 0.68 -5.33 0.45
C ASP A 167 1.80 -5.99 1.25
N GLU A 168 2.17 -5.42 2.38
CA GLU A 168 3.25 -5.87 3.27
C GLU A 168 4.57 -6.20 2.55
N PRO A 169 5.12 -5.27 1.76
CA PRO A 169 6.23 -5.57 0.84
C PRO A 169 7.54 -5.92 1.54
N PHE A 170 7.67 -5.68 2.84
CA PHE A 170 8.90 -5.88 3.61
C PHE A 170 8.81 -7.04 4.63
N ALA A 171 7.64 -7.68 4.79
CA ALA A 171 7.34 -8.62 5.88
C ALA A 171 8.28 -9.84 5.98
N HIS A 172 8.97 -10.21 4.90
CA HIS A 172 9.84 -11.39 4.85
C HIS A 172 11.33 -11.04 4.66
N LEU A 173 11.70 -9.78 4.93
CA LEU A 173 13.06 -9.30 4.80
C LEU A 173 13.70 -9.10 6.17
N ASP A 174 15.01 -9.33 6.26
CA ASP A 174 15.78 -8.83 7.38
C ASP A 174 15.81 -7.29 7.38
N GLU A 175 16.03 -6.68 8.54
CA GLU A 175 15.90 -5.23 8.72
C GLU A 175 16.84 -4.43 7.81
N LEU A 176 18.08 -4.88 7.61
CA LEU A 176 19.05 -4.16 6.74
C LEU A 176 18.59 -4.17 5.28
N THR A 177 18.11 -5.32 4.80
CA THR A 177 17.56 -5.45 3.45
C THR A 177 16.28 -4.64 3.30
N ALA A 178 15.40 -4.65 4.29
CA ALA A 178 14.16 -3.87 4.29
C ALA A 178 14.45 -2.36 4.28
N GLU A 179 15.39 -1.88 5.10
CA GLU A 179 15.78 -0.46 5.13
C GLU A 179 16.32 0.01 3.78
N GLY A 180 17.22 -0.77 3.16
CA GLY A 180 17.74 -0.48 1.82
C GLY A 180 16.62 -0.34 0.80
N LEU A 181 15.69 -1.31 0.79
CA LEU A 181 14.57 -1.34 -0.13
C LEU A 181 13.56 -0.19 0.10
N ARG A 182 13.29 0.17 1.36
CA ARG A 182 12.46 1.35 1.69
C ARG A 182 13.05 2.63 1.11
N ARG A 183 14.36 2.82 1.23
CA ARG A 183 15.06 3.99 0.64
C ARG A 183 14.97 4.01 -0.88
N GLU A 184 15.12 2.85 -1.53
CA GLU A 184 15.01 2.71 -2.99
C GLU A 184 13.59 3.06 -3.46
N ILE A 185 12.55 2.47 -2.86
CA ILE A 185 11.15 2.77 -3.20
C ILE A 185 10.84 4.25 -3.00
N TYR A 186 11.29 4.83 -1.89
CA TYR A 186 11.12 6.26 -1.63
C TYR A 186 11.80 7.11 -2.73
N SER A 187 13.05 6.79 -3.06
CA SER A 187 13.79 7.49 -4.13
C SER A 187 13.05 7.42 -5.47
N ILE A 188 12.46 6.27 -5.81
CA ILE A 188 11.71 6.08 -7.06
C ILE A 188 10.43 6.93 -7.08
N LEU A 189 9.70 6.98 -5.95
CA LEU A 189 8.46 7.75 -5.83
C LEU A 189 8.66 9.25 -6.04
N PHE A 190 9.79 9.78 -5.57
CA PHE A 190 10.07 11.21 -5.61
C PHE A 190 11.08 11.61 -6.70
N ASN A 191 11.54 10.66 -7.53
CA ASN A 191 12.50 10.93 -8.59
C ASN A 191 11.78 11.40 -9.87
N GLN A 192 12.21 12.51 -10.44
CA GLN A 192 11.71 13.04 -11.71
C GLN A 192 12.21 12.15 -12.88
N GLY A 193 11.46 11.17 -13.27
CA GLY A 193 11.83 10.29 -14.40
C GLY A 193 10.98 9.05 -14.53
N THR A 194 10.02 8.87 -13.61
CA THR A 194 9.03 7.80 -13.66
C THR A 194 7.63 8.36 -13.81
N SER A 195 6.69 7.55 -14.32
CA SER A 195 5.25 7.92 -14.34
C SER A 195 4.61 7.83 -12.97
N LEU A 196 5.31 7.29 -11.96
CA LEU A 196 4.79 7.05 -10.62
C LEU A 196 4.47 8.37 -9.93
N ARG A 197 3.24 8.50 -9.45
CA ARG A 197 2.73 9.72 -8.83
C ARG A 197 2.27 9.53 -7.39
N SER A 198 1.87 8.31 -7.02
CA SER A 198 1.51 8.02 -5.64
C SER A 198 1.71 6.54 -5.31
N ALA A 199 1.79 6.23 -4.02
CA ALA A 199 1.83 4.86 -3.55
C ALA A 199 0.88 4.66 -2.35
N VAL A 200 0.41 3.41 -2.21
CA VAL A 200 -0.39 2.95 -1.07
C VAL A 200 0.34 1.79 -0.44
N LEU A 201 0.70 1.92 0.82
CA LEU A 201 1.37 0.90 1.63
C LEU A 201 0.39 0.28 2.62
N VAL A 202 0.23 -1.03 2.61
CA VAL A 202 -0.33 -1.78 3.72
C VAL A 202 0.82 -2.36 4.52
N SER A 203 0.91 -2.06 5.81
CA SER A 203 1.88 -2.65 6.73
C SER A 203 1.29 -2.79 8.13
N HIS A 204 1.76 -3.78 8.88
CA HIS A 204 1.52 -3.93 10.31
C HIS A 204 2.69 -3.37 11.16
N ASN A 205 3.81 -3.02 10.53
CA ASN A 205 4.97 -2.42 11.17
C ASN A 205 4.85 -0.88 11.15
N LEU A 206 4.51 -0.29 12.31
CA LEU A 206 4.30 1.15 12.42
C LEU A 206 5.58 1.97 12.20
N ASN A 207 6.77 1.40 12.46
CA ASN A 207 8.03 2.08 12.15
C ASN A 207 8.17 2.29 10.64
N GLU A 208 7.93 1.23 9.84
CA GLU A 208 7.94 1.34 8.37
C GLU A 208 6.94 2.37 7.86
N VAL A 209 5.73 2.36 8.45
CA VAL A 209 4.67 3.31 8.11
C VAL A 209 5.13 4.74 8.38
N LEU A 210 5.68 5.02 9.57
CA LEU A 210 6.14 6.36 9.92
C LEU A 210 7.38 6.79 9.13
N GLU A 211 8.26 5.85 8.75
CA GLU A 211 9.42 6.17 7.90
C GLU A 211 8.99 6.61 6.50
N LEU A 212 7.96 5.97 5.92
CA LEU A 212 7.60 6.10 4.52
C LEU A 212 6.38 6.99 4.23
N ALA A 213 5.32 6.90 5.05
CA ALA A 213 4.05 7.49 4.70
C ALA A 213 3.98 9.00 5.00
N ASP A 214 3.32 9.74 4.13
CA ASP A 214 2.97 11.15 4.34
C ASP A 214 1.64 11.26 5.10
N ARG A 215 0.77 10.27 4.93
CA ARG A 215 -0.54 10.18 5.57
C ARG A 215 -0.91 8.74 5.87
N VAL A 216 -1.57 8.51 6.99
CA VAL A 216 -1.93 7.17 7.47
C VAL A 216 -3.43 7.09 7.69
N TYR A 217 -4.07 6.13 7.03
CA TYR A 217 -5.46 5.75 7.29
C TYR A 217 -5.49 4.59 8.27
N VAL A 218 -6.26 4.73 9.34
CA VAL A 218 -6.44 3.69 10.35
C VAL A 218 -7.79 3.02 10.15
N LEU A 219 -7.78 1.72 9.86
CA LEU A 219 -8.98 0.89 9.76
C LEU A 219 -9.21 0.18 11.08
N ASN A 220 -10.44 0.23 11.58
CA ASN A 220 -10.86 -0.50 12.78
C ASN A 220 -12.39 -0.77 12.75
N GLY A 221 -12.88 -1.59 13.68
CA GLY A 221 -14.30 -1.92 13.79
C GLY A 221 -14.71 -3.20 13.05
N ARG A 222 -15.98 -3.57 13.16
CA ARG A 222 -16.61 -4.71 12.45
C ARG A 222 -18.06 -4.36 12.13
N PRO A 223 -18.40 -4.10 10.85
CA PRO A 223 -17.50 -3.99 9.69
C PRO A 223 -16.46 -2.90 9.88
N ALA A 224 -15.32 -3.04 9.17
CA ALA A 224 -14.25 -2.05 9.28
C ALA A 224 -14.65 -0.72 8.64
N SER A 225 -14.17 0.36 9.22
CA SER A 225 -14.28 1.71 8.68
C SER A 225 -12.97 2.48 8.93
N VAL A 226 -12.81 3.64 8.31
CA VAL A 226 -11.70 4.54 8.63
C VAL A 226 -12.04 5.24 9.95
N VAL A 227 -11.31 4.91 11.02
CA VAL A 227 -11.49 5.50 12.36
C VAL A 227 -10.56 6.68 12.62
N GLY A 228 -9.55 6.87 11.77
CA GLY A 228 -8.62 8.00 11.88
C GLY A 228 -7.82 8.18 10.59
N GLU A 229 -7.46 9.43 10.36
CA GLU A 229 -6.52 9.86 9.32
C GLU A 229 -5.46 10.74 10.00
N VAL A 230 -4.19 10.35 9.85
CA VAL A 230 -3.07 11.04 10.51
C VAL A 230 -2.09 11.50 9.44
N LYS A 231 -1.87 12.81 9.36
CA LYS A 231 -0.84 13.41 8.52
C LYS A 231 0.49 13.40 9.26
N ILE A 232 1.54 12.94 8.62
CA ILE A 232 2.87 12.82 9.23
C ILE A 232 3.73 14.01 8.79
N GLU A 233 3.87 14.99 9.68
CA GLU A 233 4.64 16.22 9.46
C GLU A 233 6.04 16.13 10.06
N LEU A 234 6.75 15.05 9.71
CA LEU A 234 8.15 14.82 10.08
C LEU A 234 9.06 14.99 8.88
N ASP A 235 10.15 15.73 9.07
CA ASP A 235 11.19 15.88 8.05
C ASP A 235 11.90 14.54 7.80
N ARG A 236 12.35 14.32 6.56
CA ARG A 236 13.09 13.11 6.18
C ARG A 236 14.60 13.37 6.12
N PRO A 237 15.46 12.40 6.48
CA PRO A 237 15.15 11.04 6.92
C PRO A 237 14.59 11.00 8.35
N ARG A 238 13.47 10.32 8.52
CA ARG A 238 12.79 10.16 9.81
C ARG A 238 13.52 9.14 10.67
N LYS A 239 13.74 9.47 11.93
CA LYS A 239 14.52 8.63 12.85
C LYS A 239 13.64 8.12 13.98
N PRO A 240 13.58 6.79 14.22
CA PRO A 240 12.78 6.21 15.31
C PRO A 240 13.11 6.72 16.72
N LYS A 241 14.31 7.33 16.91
CA LYS A 241 14.74 7.89 18.20
C LYS A 241 14.30 9.35 18.42
N ASP A 242 13.63 9.97 17.45
CA ASP A 242 13.09 11.33 17.56
C ASP A 242 11.83 11.32 18.42
N ASP A 243 11.72 12.22 19.39
CA ASP A 243 10.55 12.32 20.29
C ASP A 243 9.25 12.56 19.51
N ARG A 244 9.30 13.34 18.42
CA ARG A 244 8.15 13.55 17.54
C ARG A 244 7.75 12.27 16.81
N PHE A 245 8.70 11.42 16.44
CA PHE A 245 8.42 10.12 15.84
C PHE A 245 7.70 9.22 16.85
N GLN A 246 8.17 9.19 18.10
CA GLN A 246 7.52 8.43 19.18
C GLN A 246 6.10 8.94 19.46
N ALA A 247 5.88 10.25 19.46
CA ALA A 247 4.53 10.81 19.63
C ALA A 247 3.54 10.35 18.54
N TYR A 248 3.98 10.29 17.27
CA TYR A 248 3.17 9.72 16.19
C TYR A 248 2.93 8.23 16.37
N LEU A 249 3.93 7.48 16.84
CA LEU A 249 3.81 6.04 17.12
C LEU A 249 2.73 5.79 18.17
N ASP A 250 2.77 6.54 19.27
CA ASP A 250 1.76 6.45 20.36
C ASP A 250 0.36 6.83 19.86
N GLN A 251 0.26 7.87 19.03
CA GLN A 251 -1.00 8.27 18.40
C GLN A 251 -1.58 7.14 17.54
N LEU A 252 -0.78 6.50 16.69
CA LEU A 252 -1.23 5.40 15.84
C LEU A 252 -1.63 4.17 16.68
N TYR A 253 -0.88 3.85 17.75
CA TYR A 253 -1.25 2.79 18.67
C TYR A 253 -2.59 3.07 19.36
N SER A 254 -2.84 4.29 19.80
CA SER A 254 -4.11 4.67 20.44
C SER A 254 -5.31 4.48 19.52
N LEU A 255 -5.16 4.75 18.23
CA LEU A 255 -6.22 4.56 17.22
C LEU A 255 -6.44 3.07 16.85
N LEU A 256 -5.40 2.24 16.97
CA LEU A 256 -5.48 0.80 16.72
C LEU A 256 -6.08 0.02 17.89
N THR A 257 -5.87 0.50 19.12
CA THR A 257 -6.41 -0.15 20.32
C THR A 257 -7.93 0.05 20.35
N PRO A 258 -8.73 -1.01 20.49
CA PRO A 258 -10.16 -0.85 20.68
C PRO A 258 -10.41 0.01 21.93
N VAL A 259 -11.22 1.04 21.82
CA VAL A 259 -11.75 1.71 23.00
C VAL A 259 -12.60 0.65 23.73
N GLU A 260 -12.06 0.06 24.80
CA GLU A 260 -12.89 -0.69 25.74
C GLU A 260 -14.01 0.25 26.19
N LYS A 261 -15.23 -0.02 25.73
CA LYS A 261 -16.40 0.59 26.34
C LYS A 261 -16.31 0.17 27.80
N SER A 262 -15.93 1.11 28.67
CA SER A 262 -16.11 1.00 30.11
C SER A 262 -17.57 0.67 30.34
N VAL A 263 -17.87 -0.60 30.55
CA VAL A 263 -19.11 -1.07 31.12
C VAL A 263 -19.06 -0.55 32.54
N GLU A 264 -19.55 0.69 32.76
CA GLU A 264 -19.78 1.22 34.06
C GLU A 264 -20.59 0.20 34.87
N GLN A 265 -19.97 -0.23 35.95
CA GLN A 265 -20.61 -0.84 37.11
C GLN A 265 -21.84 -0.04 37.53
N LYS A 266 -23.01 -0.44 37.04
CA LYS A 266 -24.30 -0.10 37.62
C LYS A 266 -25.05 -1.40 37.87
N ASP A 267 -24.62 -2.14 38.89
CA ASP A 267 -25.51 -3.01 39.68
C ASP A 267 -24.76 -3.55 40.92
N ARG A 268 -24.45 -2.64 41.83
CA ARG A 268 -24.25 -3.01 43.24
C ARG A 268 -25.02 -2.00 44.09
N GLY A 269 -26.27 -2.32 44.34
CA GLY A 269 -27.05 -1.52 45.28
C GLY A 269 -28.52 -1.80 45.21
N LYS A 270 -28.94 -3.05 45.55
CA LYS A 270 -30.28 -3.36 46.08
C LYS A 270 -30.34 -4.84 46.45
N GLN A 271 -29.72 -5.18 47.56
CA GLN A 271 -30.17 -6.26 48.43
C GLN A 271 -29.70 -5.87 49.82
N ASP A 272 -30.62 -5.30 50.55
CA ASP A 272 -30.75 -5.35 52.01
C ASP A 272 -31.98 -4.52 52.38
N VAL A 273 -33.15 -5.18 52.50
CA VAL A 273 -34.13 -5.08 53.60
C VAL A 273 -35.03 -6.30 53.45
#